data_73458f6b49c1c6908c25e976254e4b71
#
_entry.id   73458f6b49c1c6908c25e976254e4b71
#
_cell.length_a   1.000
_cell.length_b   1.000
_cell.length_c   1.000
_cell.angle_alpha   90.00
_cell.angle_beta   90.00
_cell.angle_gamma   90.00
#
_symmetry.space_group_name_H-M   'P 1'
#
loop_
_entity.id
_entity.type
_entity.pdbx_description
1 polymer ?
#
loop_
_entity_poly.entity_id
_entity_poly.type
_entity_poly.pdbx_seq_one_letter_code
_entity_poly.pdbx_strand_id
1 'polypeptide(L)'
;MAALERILTRERLAYSTVNSQQLNGMTEAQMGQSRLLIVPGGNFEQIGLNLTADTTANVRSAVRKGLHYLGICAGAFFAGDSPYNGLNLTSGRRFGFYALEAQGIRKAPVAITDAGGQTLDQYWEDGPQLTGWGSVAARYPDGMPAVVEGQFGEGLVILSGVHPEAPESWRGGMTFRTPARVDNDYAAMLIRAALKGEELRHF
;
A
#
# COMPACT_ATOMS: atom_id res chain seq x y z
N MET A 1 -3.35 -10.55 4.89
CA MET A 1 -2.31 -10.73 5.90
C MET A 1 -1.35 -11.86 5.53
N ALA A 2 -1.76 -13.13 5.52
CA ALA A 2 -0.88 -14.28 5.23
C ALA A 2 -0.01 -14.18 3.95
N ALA A 3 -0.44 -13.44 2.92
CA ALA A 3 0.35 -13.24 1.71
C ALA A 3 1.60 -12.38 1.98
N LEU A 4 1.45 -11.27 2.70
CA LEU A 4 2.57 -10.42 3.12
C LEU A 4 3.52 -11.15 4.07
N GLU A 5 2.99 -11.88 5.05
CA GLU A 5 3.80 -12.67 6.00
C GLU A 5 4.72 -13.66 5.29
N ARG A 6 4.22 -14.32 4.23
CA ARG A 6 5.04 -15.21 3.40
C ARG A 6 6.20 -14.48 2.71
N ILE A 7 5.94 -13.27 2.19
CA ILE A 7 6.99 -12.45 1.56
C ILE A 7 8.00 -12.01 2.61
N LEU A 8 7.56 -11.47 3.76
CA LEU A 8 8.44 -11.03 4.85
C LEU A 8 9.32 -12.18 5.35
N THR A 9 8.75 -13.37 5.53
CA THR A 9 9.47 -14.57 5.94
C THR A 9 10.49 -15.00 4.87
N ARG A 10 10.10 -15.01 3.58
CA ARG A 10 11.01 -15.32 2.46
C ARG A 10 12.20 -14.35 2.43
N GLU A 11 11.94 -13.07 2.68
CA GLU A 11 12.95 -12.02 2.72
C GLU A 11 13.76 -12.00 4.03
N ARG A 12 13.45 -12.90 4.98
CA ARG A 12 14.09 -13.01 6.32
C ARG A 12 13.99 -11.70 7.12
N LEU A 13 12.90 -10.98 6.96
CA LEU A 13 12.63 -9.76 7.71
C LEU A 13 11.92 -10.10 9.01
N ALA A 14 12.35 -9.48 10.10
CA ALA A 14 11.65 -9.57 11.38
C ALA A 14 10.38 -8.70 11.32
N TYR A 15 9.24 -9.25 11.72
CA TYR A 15 7.97 -8.52 11.75
C TYR A 15 7.10 -8.97 12.92
N SER A 16 6.15 -8.13 13.27
CA SER A 16 5.02 -8.47 14.15
C SER A 16 3.72 -8.04 13.47
N THR A 17 2.63 -8.69 13.83
CA THR A 17 1.29 -8.32 13.37
C THR A 17 0.50 -7.74 14.53
N VAL A 18 -0.27 -6.70 14.25
CA VAL A 18 -1.16 -6.07 15.23
C VAL A 18 -2.56 -5.94 14.62
N ASN A 19 -3.58 -6.16 15.42
CA ASN A 19 -4.96 -5.83 15.06
C ASN A 19 -5.31 -4.39 15.49
N SER A 20 -6.50 -3.90 15.11
CA SER A 20 -6.95 -2.55 15.45
C SER A 20 -6.98 -2.29 16.95
N GLN A 21 -7.41 -3.26 17.76
CA GLN A 21 -7.46 -3.12 19.21
C GLN A 21 -6.06 -2.97 19.83
N GLN A 22 -5.11 -3.77 19.35
CA GLN A 22 -3.71 -3.68 19.78
C GLN A 22 -3.10 -2.34 19.35
N LEU A 23 -3.35 -1.91 18.11
CA LEU A 23 -2.86 -0.64 17.59
C LEU A 23 -3.45 0.55 18.37
N ASN A 24 -4.74 0.49 18.77
CA ASN A 24 -5.37 1.50 19.61
C ASN A 24 -4.74 1.60 21.02
N GLY A 25 -4.09 0.55 21.50
CA GLY A 25 -3.34 0.55 22.74
C GLY A 25 -1.88 1.02 22.63
N MET A 26 -1.38 1.27 21.42
CA MET A 26 0.01 1.68 21.20
C MET A 26 0.18 3.20 21.28
N THR A 27 1.22 3.62 22.00
CA THR A 27 1.69 5.02 21.96
C THR A 27 2.48 5.29 20.67
N GLU A 28 2.61 6.56 20.30
CA GLU A 28 3.48 7.00 19.21
C GLU A 28 4.91 6.45 19.36
N ALA A 29 5.46 6.51 20.58
CA ALA A 29 6.82 6.03 20.85
C ALA A 29 6.97 4.51 20.61
N GLN A 30 5.95 3.72 20.93
CA GLN A 30 5.95 2.29 20.63
C GLN A 30 5.86 2.01 19.13
N MET A 31 5.04 2.78 18.40
CA MET A 31 4.96 2.69 16.93
C MET A 31 6.30 3.04 16.27
N GLY A 32 6.98 4.09 16.78
CA GLY A 32 8.29 4.55 16.30
C GLY A 32 9.45 3.59 16.58
N GLN A 33 9.26 2.51 17.34
CA GLN A 33 10.27 1.46 17.49
C GLN A 33 10.38 0.58 16.23
N SER A 34 9.37 0.59 15.38
CA SER A 34 9.40 -0.07 14.07
C SER A 34 9.96 0.86 13.00
N ARG A 35 10.57 0.30 11.97
CA ARG A 35 11.05 1.06 10.81
C ARG A 35 9.98 1.28 9.76
N LEU A 36 9.01 0.35 9.67
CA LEU A 36 7.99 0.33 8.63
C LEU A 36 6.66 -0.15 9.22
N LEU A 37 5.60 0.55 8.90
CA LEU A 37 4.22 0.12 9.06
C LEU A 37 3.67 -0.30 7.69
N ILE A 38 3.22 -1.56 7.56
CA ILE A 38 2.54 -2.04 6.36
C ILE A 38 1.05 -2.16 6.66
N VAL A 39 0.22 -1.47 5.89
CA VAL A 39 -1.24 -1.61 5.94
C VAL A 39 -1.70 -2.31 4.66
N PRO A 40 -2.17 -3.56 4.77
CA PRO A 40 -2.56 -4.37 3.62
C PRO A 40 -3.90 -3.95 3.02
N GLY A 41 -4.28 -4.65 1.95
CA GLY A 41 -5.63 -4.60 1.40
C GLY A 41 -6.70 -5.11 2.36
N GLY A 42 -7.95 -4.75 2.05
CA GLY A 42 -9.14 -5.07 2.84
C GLY A 42 -10.23 -4.02 2.64
N ASN A 43 -10.99 -3.71 3.68
CA ASN A 43 -11.97 -2.64 3.66
C ASN A 43 -11.40 -1.39 4.36
N PHE A 44 -11.08 -0.34 3.61
CA PHE A 44 -10.45 0.87 4.14
C PHE A 44 -11.36 1.67 5.10
N GLU A 45 -12.69 1.59 4.92
CA GLU A 45 -13.64 2.19 5.84
C GLU A 45 -13.55 1.52 7.20
N GLN A 46 -13.56 0.18 7.23
CA GLN A 46 -13.43 -0.59 8.46
C GLN A 46 -12.06 -0.42 9.13
N ILE A 47 -10.99 -0.28 8.34
CA ILE A 47 -9.66 0.02 8.89
C ILE A 47 -9.73 1.31 9.71
N GLY A 48 -10.24 2.39 9.14
CA GLY A 48 -10.32 3.68 9.82
C GLY A 48 -11.34 3.71 10.96
N LEU A 49 -12.54 3.15 10.77
CA LEU A 49 -13.60 3.14 11.78
C LEU A 49 -13.26 2.29 13.02
N ASN A 50 -12.39 1.30 12.89
CA ASN A 50 -11.92 0.48 14.03
C ASN A 50 -10.73 1.12 14.79
N LEU A 51 -10.25 2.28 14.35
CA LEU A 51 -9.19 3.03 15.02
C LEU A 51 -9.76 4.29 15.68
N THR A 52 -9.19 4.66 16.81
CA THR A 52 -9.53 5.94 17.46
C THR A 52 -8.85 7.09 16.70
N ALA A 53 -9.37 8.31 16.86
CA ALA A 53 -8.74 9.52 16.33
C ALA A 53 -7.32 9.73 16.89
N ASP A 54 -7.11 9.40 18.17
CA ASP A 54 -5.80 9.46 18.81
C ASP A 54 -4.83 8.47 18.17
N THR A 55 -5.30 7.26 17.84
CA THR A 55 -4.47 6.24 17.16
C THR A 55 -4.01 6.71 15.80
N THR A 56 -4.92 7.25 14.98
CA THR A 56 -4.54 7.78 13.65
C THR A 56 -3.63 8.99 13.75
N ALA A 57 -3.82 9.85 14.78
CA ALA A 57 -2.91 10.95 15.08
C ALA A 57 -1.52 10.45 15.50
N ASN A 58 -1.45 9.40 16.34
CA ASN A 58 -0.19 8.78 16.76
C ASN A 58 0.55 8.14 15.58
N VAL A 59 -0.13 7.41 14.70
CA VAL A 59 0.45 6.85 13.48
C VAL A 59 1.00 7.97 12.59
N ARG A 60 0.21 9.02 12.36
CA ARG A 60 0.63 10.19 11.56
C ARG A 60 1.87 10.86 12.16
N SER A 61 1.90 11.04 13.48
CA SER A 61 3.03 11.61 14.18
C SER A 61 4.28 10.73 14.08
N ALA A 62 4.12 9.41 14.25
CA ALA A 62 5.21 8.45 14.12
C ALA A 62 5.80 8.47 12.69
N VAL A 63 4.93 8.52 11.65
CA VAL A 63 5.39 8.63 10.25
C VAL A 63 6.14 9.95 10.04
N ARG A 64 5.62 11.07 10.57
CA ARG A 64 6.31 12.37 10.47
C ARG A 64 7.71 12.34 11.09
N LYS A 65 7.94 11.48 12.08
CA LYS A 65 9.22 11.33 12.80
C LYS A 65 10.09 10.17 12.29
N GLY A 66 9.77 9.59 11.13
CA GLY A 66 10.64 8.64 10.45
C GLY A 66 10.16 7.17 10.43
N LEU A 67 8.98 6.84 10.97
CA LEU A 67 8.34 5.58 10.66
C LEU A 67 7.94 5.60 9.17
N HIS A 68 8.42 4.66 8.38
CA HIS A 68 7.99 4.56 6.98
C HIS A 68 6.64 3.86 6.87
N TYR A 69 5.94 4.08 5.76
CA TYR A 69 4.60 3.55 5.52
C TYR A 69 4.50 2.88 4.14
N LEU A 70 3.95 1.68 4.10
CA LEU A 70 3.56 1.01 2.85
C LEU A 70 2.07 0.68 2.92
N GLY A 71 1.27 1.34 2.08
CA GLY A 71 -0.17 1.08 1.94
C GLY A 71 -0.48 0.32 0.65
N ILE A 72 -1.19 -0.80 0.76
CA ILE A 72 -1.60 -1.61 -0.38
C ILE A 72 -3.12 -1.60 -0.47
N CYS A 73 -3.69 -1.23 -1.64
CA CYS A 73 -5.13 -1.18 -1.89
C CYS A 73 -5.87 -0.38 -0.80
N ALA A 74 -6.57 -1.05 0.13
CA ALA A 74 -7.23 -0.40 1.26
C ALA A 74 -6.27 0.44 2.12
N GLY A 75 -5.03 -0.04 2.31
CA GLY A 75 -3.99 0.73 3.00
C GLY A 75 -3.58 1.99 2.26
N ALA A 76 -3.66 2.01 0.92
CA ALA A 76 -3.41 3.22 0.14
C ALA A 76 -4.57 4.24 0.25
N PHE A 77 -5.82 3.79 0.23
CA PHE A 77 -6.97 4.65 0.52
C PHE A 77 -6.89 5.25 1.93
N PHE A 78 -6.55 4.42 2.92
CA PHE A 78 -6.43 4.80 4.32
C PHE A 78 -5.30 5.82 4.57
N ALA A 79 -4.23 5.78 3.80
CA ALA A 79 -3.16 6.78 3.84
C ALA A 79 -3.62 8.17 3.41
N GLY A 80 -4.66 8.26 2.58
CA GLY A 80 -5.26 9.49 2.09
C GLY A 80 -6.10 10.25 3.11
N ASP A 81 -6.73 11.33 2.64
CA ASP A 81 -7.72 12.11 3.39
C ASP A 81 -9.10 11.41 3.33
N SER A 82 -9.17 10.20 3.88
CA SER A 82 -10.41 9.43 3.93
C SER A 82 -11.37 9.98 5.01
N PRO A 83 -12.69 10.11 4.71
CA PRO A 83 -13.68 10.53 5.72
C PRO A 83 -13.87 9.49 6.82
N TYR A 84 -13.38 8.27 6.64
CA TYR A 84 -13.42 7.18 7.60
C TYR A 84 -12.14 7.16 8.46
N ASN A 85 -11.81 8.31 9.09
CA ASN A 85 -10.66 8.46 9.99
C ASN A 85 -9.31 8.11 9.33
N GLY A 86 -9.11 8.56 8.06
CA GLY A 86 -7.88 8.34 7.30
C GLY A 86 -6.66 9.02 7.92
N LEU A 87 -5.49 8.52 7.57
CA LEU A 87 -4.21 9.02 8.11
C LEU A 87 -3.83 10.40 7.58
N ASN A 88 -4.33 10.80 6.40
CA ASN A 88 -3.95 12.04 5.72
C ASN A 88 -2.43 12.26 5.64
N LEU A 89 -1.71 11.23 5.18
CA LEU A 89 -0.27 11.30 4.87
C LEU A 89 -0.01 11.96 3.52
N THR A 90 -1.07 12.31 2.79
CA THR A 90 -1.05 12.72 1.39
C THR A 90 -1.44 14.19 1.18
N SER A 91 -1.20 15.03 2.18
CA SER A 91 -1.44 16.48 2.12
C SER A 91 -2.88 16.85 1.68
N GLY A 92 -3.88 16.18 2.25
CA GLY A 92 -5.30 16.41 1.96
C GLY A 92 -5.81 15.74 0.68
N ARG A 93 -5.01 14.89 0.02
CA ARG A 93 -5.49 14.15 -1.15
C ARG A 93 -6.27 12.92 -0.74
N ARG A 94 -7.44 12.76 -1.35
CA ARG A 94 -8.28 11.58 -1.30
C ARG A 94 -8.15 10.84 -2.62
N PHE A 95 -8.04 9.52 -2.56
CA PHE A 95 -7.98 8.69 -3.76
C PHE A 95 -9.36 8.14 -4.10
N GLY A 96 -9.68 8.09 -5.39
CA GLY A 96 -10.84 7.38 -5.93
C GLY A 96 -10.46 5.99 -6.41
N PHE A 97 -11.46 5.17 -6.68
CA PHE A 97 -11.25 3.86 -7.30
C PHE A 97 -10.66 3.99 -8.71
N TYR A 98 -9.89 3.00 -9.12
CA TYR A 98 -9.44 2.90 -10.50
C TYR A 98 -10.63 2.64 -11.45
N ALA A 99 -10.52 3.07 -12.71
CA ALA A 99 -11.61 3.12 -13.69
C ALA A 99 -12.38 1.81 -13.92
N LEU A 100 -11.81 0.66 -13.60
CA LEU A 100 -12.49 -0.64 -13.72
C LEU A 100 -13.68 -0.76 -12.77
N GLU A 101 -13.63 -0.14 -11.61
CA GLU A 101 -14.74 -0.14 -10.64
C GLU A 101 -16.01 0.49 -11.23
N ALA A 102 -15.88 1.62 -11.94
CA ALA A 102 -16.99 2.27 -12.61
C ALA A 102 -17.60 1.43 -13.76
N GLN A 103 -16.87 0.44 -14.26
CA GLN A 103 -17.33 -0.53 -15.25
C GLN A 103 -17.98 -1.78 -14.60
N GLY A 104 -18.09 -1.82 -13.26
CA GLY A 104 -18.62 -2.95 -12.50
C GLY A 104 -17.63 -4.11 -12.35
N ILE A 105 -16.36 -3.91 -12.74
CA ILE A 105 -15.32 -4.91 -12.57
C ILE A 105 -14.73 -4.74 -11.18
N ARG A 106 -14.85 -5.77 -10.34
CA ARG A 106 -14.39 -5.74 -8.96
C ARG A 106 -12.98 -6.29 -8.78
N LYS A 107 -12.58 -7.24 -9.61
CA LYS A 107 -11.24 -7.83 -9.61
C LYS A 107 -10.82 -8.23 -11.03
N ALA A 108 -9.55 -8.02 -11.33
CA ALA A 108 -8.96 -8.33 -12.62
C ALA A 108 -7.43 -8.45 -12.53
N PRO A 109 -6.79 -9.15 -13.48
CA PRO A 109 -5.39 -8.92 -13.79
C PRO A 109 -5.26 -7.55 -14.45
N VAL A 110 -4.39 -6.69 -13.90
CA VAL A 110 -4.15 -5.35 -14.46
C VAL A 110 -2.67 -5.18 -14.73
N ALA A 111 -2.33 -4.92 -16.00
CA ALA A 111 -0.95 -4.71 -16.42
C ALA A 111 -0.47 -3.33 -15.97
N ILE A 112 0.32 -3.25 -14.91
CA ILE A 112 1.01 -1.99 -14.55
C ILE A 112 2.39 -1.95 -15.20
N THR A 113 2.85 -0.76 -15.55
CA THR A 113 4.21 -0.55 -16.06
C THR A 113 4.97 0.36 -15.10
N ASP A 114 6.13 -0.10 -14.61
CA ASP A 114 6.99 0.68 -13.74
C ASP A 114 7.85 1.69 -14.53
N ALA A 115 8.50 2.60 -13.82
CA ALA A 115 9.39 3.61 -14.42
C ALA A 115 10.69 3.01 -14.98
N GLY A 116 10.96 1.72 -14.76
CA GLY A 116 12.01 0.95 -15.44
C GLY A 116 11.58 0.38 -16.78
N GLY A 117 10.30 0.49 -17.13
CA GLY A 117 9.70 -0.08 -18.34
C GLY A 117 9.26 -1.53 -18.20
N GLN A 118 9.31 -2.11 -16.99
CA GLN A 118 8.82 -3.47 -16.74
C GLN A 118 7.29 -3.44 -16.63
N THR A 119 6.61 -4.32 -17.37
CA THR A 119 5.16 -4.50 -17.28
C THR A 119 4.87 -5.80 -16.52
N LEU A 120 4.00 -5.71 -15.51
CA LEU A 120 3.58 -6.79 -14.63
C LEU A 120 2.05 -6.87 -14.60
N ASP A 121 1.48 -8.06 -14.78
CA ASP A 121 0.04 -8.29 -14.60
C ASP A 121 -0.27 -8.49 -13.11
N GLN A 122 -0.57 -7.41 -12.42
CA GLN A 122 -0.85 -7.44 -10.99
C GLN A 122 -2.32 -7.79 -10.69
N TYR A 123 -2.57 -8.47 -9.58
CA TYR A 123 -3.93 -8.65 -9.07
C TYR A 123 -4.47 -7.29 -8.60
N TRP A 124 -5.62 -6.89 -9.11
CA TRP A 124 -6.35 -5.72 -8.69
C TRP A 124 -7.74 -6.12 -8.18
N GLU A 125 -8.16 -5.56 -7.05
CA GLU A 125 -9.49 -5.75 -6.46
C GLU A 125 -9.91 -4.45 -5.80
N ASP A 126 -10.84 -3.72 -6.42
CA ASP A 126 -11.38 -2.42 -5.96
C ASP A 126 -10.29 -1.45 -5.45
N GLY A 127 -9.13 -1.45 -6.07
CA GLY A 127 -8.00 -0.62 -5.65
C GLY A 127 -8.06 0.82 -6.19
N PRO A 128 -7.32 1.76 -5.57
CA PRO A 128 -7.31 3.15 -5.97
C PRO A 128 -6.48 3.44 -7.22
N GLN A 129 -6.85 4.54 -7.90
CA GLN A 129 -5.92 5.33 -8.68
C GLN A 129 -5.31 6.43 -7.79
N LEU A 130 -4.00 6.61 -7.85
CA LEU A 130 -3.26 7.42 -6.86
C LEU A 130 -2.93 8.81 -7.41
N THR A 131 -3.93 9.48 -7.97
CA THR A 131 -3.75 10.75 -8.68
C THR A 131 -3.58 11.93 -7.73
N GLY A 132 -2.63 12.81 -8.07
CA GLY A 132 -2.50 14.13 -7.45
C GLY A 132 -1.64 14.17 -6.17
N TRP A 133 -0.88 13.11 -5.89
CA TRP A 133 0.08 13.07 -4.81
C TRP A 133 1.28 12.18 -5.15
N GLY A 134 2.46 12.61 -4.70
CA GLY A 134 3.70 11.85 -4.79
C GLY A 134 4.27 11.74 -6.20
N SER A 135 5.43 11.10 -6.30
CA SER A 135 6.11 10.74 -7.54
C SER A 135 5.59 9.39 -8.03
N VAL A 136 5.41 9.24 -9.33
CA VAL A 136 4.79 8.04 -9.93
C VAL A 136 5.86 6.99 -10.21
N ALA A 137 5.79 5.86 -9.50
CA ALA A 137 6.69 4.72 -9.69
C ALA A 137 6.15 3.68 -10.67
N ALA A 138 4.80 3.53 -10.76
CA ALA A 138 4.18 2.67 -11.76
C ALA A 138 2.83 3.25 -12.21
N ARG A 139 2.43 2.91 -13.44
CA ARG A 139 1.20 3.37 -14.07
C ARG A 139 0.29 2.21 -14.45
N TYR A 140 -1.01 2.43 -14.35
CA TYR A 140 -2.06 1.63 -14.97
C TYR A 140 -1.99 1.72 -16.50
N PRO A 141 -2.70 0.83 -17.26
CA PRO A 141 -2.70 0.83 -18.72
C PRO A 141 -3.18 2.15 -19.36
N ASP A 142 -4.04 2.89 -18.68
CA ASP A 142 -4.55 4.20 -19.10
C ASP A 142 -3.64 5.38 -18.72
N GLY A 143 -2.46 5.09 -18.15
CA GLY A 143 -1.48 6.09 -17.71
C GLY A 143 -1.72 6.66 -16.31
N MET A 144 -2.83 6.30 -15.64
CA MET A 144 -3.09 6.75 -14.27
C MET A 144 -2.08 6.14 -13.28
N PRO A 145 -1.73 6.85 -12.18
CA PRO A 145 -0.79 6.34 -11.19
C PRO A 145 -1.32 5.08 -10.47
N ALA A 146 -0.57 3.99 -10.53
CA ALA A 146 -0.84 2.71 -9.87
C ALA A 146 0.01 2.53 -8.60
N VAL A 147 1.26 3.00 -8.63
CA VAL A 147 2.16 3.04 -7.47
C VAL A 147 2.78 4.43 -7.40
N VAL A 148 2.73 5.01 -6.22
CA VAL A 148 3.34 6.33 -5.96
C VAL A 148 4.10 6.30 -4.65
N GLU A 149 5.03 7.25 -4.50
CA GLU A 149 5.70 7.50 -3.23
C GLU A 149 5.84 8.99 -2.96
N GLY A 150 6.06 9.34 -1.71
CA GLY A 150 6.34 10.70 -1.30
C GLY A 150 6.75 10.76 0.17
N GLN A 151 7.23 11.92 0.59
CA GLN A 151 7.64 12.14 1.96
C GLN A 151 6.50 12.70 2.80
N PHE A 152 6.42 12.25 4.06
CA PHE A 152 5.60 12.87 5.09
C PHE A 152 6.45 13.11 6.34
N GLY A 153 6.99 14.30 6.47
CA GLY A 153 8.05 14.61 7.44
C GLY A 153 9.33 13.82 7.09
N GLU A 154 9.83 13.02 8.02
CA GLU A 154 11.00 12.16 7.84
C GLU A 154 10.63 10.75 7.33
N GLY A 155 9.34 10.41 7.25
CA GLY A 155 8.86 9.12 6.81
C GLY A 155 8.62 9.04 5.31
N LEU A 156 9.15 7.99 4.66
CA LEU A 156 8.80 7.64 3.29
C LEU A 156 7.45 6.92 3.28
N VAL A 157 6.55 7.33 2.40
CA VAL A 157 5.23 6.74 2.20
C VAL A 157 5.16 6.17 0.79
N ILE A 158 4.98 4.85 0.67
CA ILE A 158 4.77 4.16 -0.60
C ILE A 158 3.33 3.64 -0.64
N LEU A 159 2.62 3.91 -1.72
CA LEU A 159 1.22 3.49 -1.91
C LEU A 159 1.09 2.66 -3.18
N SER A 160 0.38 1.55 -3.10
CA SER A 160 0.07 0.69 -4.23
C SER A 160 -1.45 0.52 -4.39
N GLY A 161 -1.97 0.80 -5.56
CA GLY A 161 -3.37 0.56 -5.93
C GLY A 161 -3.65 -0.88 -6.39
N VAL A 162 -2.63 -1.69 -6.55
CA VAL A 162 -2.69 -3.11 -6.91
C VAL A 162 -2.16 -3.97 -5.76
N HIS A 163 -2.32 -5.29 -5.87
CA HIS A 163 -1.89 -6.27 -4.88
C HIS A 163 -0.65 -7.07 -5.37
N PRO A 164 0.56 -6.52 -5.27
CA PRO A 164 1.75 -7.26 -5.69
C PRO A 164 2.05 -8.47 -4.79
N GLU A 165 1.46 -8.51 -3.59
CA GLU A 165 1.56 -9.63 -2.65
C GLU A 165 0.61 -10.78 -2.98
N ALA A 166 -0.29 -10.62 -3.97
CA ALA A 166 -1.33 -11.60 -4.25
C ALA A 166 -0.74 -13.00 -4.55
N PRO A 167 -1.18 -14.03 -3.82
CA PRO A 167 -0.74 -15.40 -4.06
C PRO A 167 -1.50 -16.01 -5.24
N GLU A 168 -1.00 -17.12 -5.77
CA GLU A 168 -1.65 -17.86 -6.85
C GLU A 168 -3.12 -18.21 -6.54
N SER A 169 -3.43 -18.46 -5.26
CA SER A 169 -4.81 -18.80 -4.85
C SER A 169 -5.83 -17.67 -5.05
N TRP A 170 -5.41 -16.40 -5.15
CA TRP A 170 -6.33 -15.30 -5.45
C TRP A 170 -6.62 -15.16 -6.94
N ARG A 171 -5.78 -15.74 -7.79
CA ARG A 171 -5.81 -15.61 -9.25
C ARG A 171 -6.77 -16.56 -9.94
N GLY A 172 -7.44 -17.44 -9.19
CA GLY A 172 -8.36 -18.45 -9.72
C GLY A 172 -9.42 -17.84 -10.64
N GLY A 173 -9.60 -18.43 -11.83
CA GLY A 173 -10.55 -17.97 -12.84
C GLY A 173 -10.11 -16.76 -13.67
N MET A 174 -8.87 -16.27 -13.48
CA MET A 174 -8.29 -15.16 -14.24
C MET A 174 -7.02 -15.61 -14.97
N THR A 175 -6.68 -14.92 -16.06
CA THR A 175 -5.47 -15.21 -16.86
C THR A 175 -4.45 -14.10 -16.65
N PHE A 176 -3.30 -14.45 -16.09
CA PHE A 176 -2.16 -13.56 -15.88
C PHE A 176 -1.02 -13.91 -16.84
N ARG A 177 -0.33 -12.91 -17.36
CA ARG A 177 0.87 -13.07 -18.19
C ARG A 177 2.12 -13.24 -17.34
N THR A 178 2.14 -12.64 -16.14
CA THR A 178 3.24 -12.75 -15.19
C THR A 178 2.91 -13.75 -14.09
N PRO A 179 3.83 -14.66 -13.73
CA PRO A 179 3.66 -15.58 -12.60
C PRO A 179 3.56 -14.81 -11.28
N ALA A 180 2.77 -15.32 -10.32
CA ALA A 180 2.63 -14.71 -8.99
C ALA A 180 3.98 -14.48 -8.29
N ARG A 181 4.98 -15.33 -8.54
CA ARG A 181 6.33 -15.15 -7.97
C ARG A 181 6.97 -13.84 -8.44
N VAL A 182 6.83 -13.47 -9.70
CA VAL A 182 7.40 -12.24 -10.25
C VAL A 182 6.74 -11.01 -9.62
N ASP A 183 5.42 -11.05 -9.43
CA ASP A 183 4.69 -9.98 -8.75
C ASP A 183 5.06 -9.89 -7.28
N ASN A 184 5.24 -11.04 -6.61
CA ASN A 184 5.70 -11.06 -5.22
C ASN A 184 7.17 -10.57 -5.07
N ASP A 185 8.00 -10.70 -6.10
CA ASP A 185 9.34 -10.10 -6.12
C ASP A 185 9.24 -8.56 -6.22
N TYR A 186 8.24 -8.04 -6.98
CA TYR A 186 7.93 -6.61 -6.99
C TYR A 186 7.43 -6.12 -5.62
N ALA A 187 6.55 -6.89 -4.95
CA ALA A 187 6.14 -6.58 -3.57
C ALA A 187 7.33 -6.54 -2.61
N ALA A 188 8.24 -7.50 -2.72
CA ALA A 188 9.47 -7.53 -1.90
C ALA A 188 10.38 -6.32 -2.18
N MET A 189 10.43 -5.84 -3.43
CA MET A 189 11.16 -4.62 -3.79
C MET A 189 10.54 -3.39 -3.11
N LEU A 190 9.20 -3.22 -3.17
CA LEU A 190 8.51 -2.12 -2.49
C LEU A 190 8.72 -2.16 -0.97
N ILE A 191 8.64 -3.34 -0.35
CA ILE A 191 8.89 -3.53 1.08
C ILE A 191 10.32 -3.13 1.45
N ARG A 192 11.32 -3.57 0.68
CA ARG A 192 12.72 -3.23 0.94
C ARG A 192 12.99 -1.73 0.79
N ALA A 193 12.45 -1.10 -0.25
CA ALA A 193 12.57 0.34 -0.47
C ALA A 193 11.95 1.11 0.71
N ALA A 194 10.70 0.77 1.09
CA ALA A 194 10.02 1.38 2.23
C ALA A 194 10.80 1.17 3.54
N LEU A 195 11.28 -0.06 3.82
CA LEU A 195 12.00 -0.37 5.06
C LEU A 195 13.31 0.42 5.20
N LYS A 196 13.98 0.70 4.09
CA LYS A 196 15.25 1.44 4.08
C LYS A 196 15.07 2.95 3.94
N GLY A 197 13.88 3.42 3.56
CA GLY A 197 13.64 4.81 3.19
C GLY A 197 14.32 5.18 1.85
N GLU A 198 14.50 4.20 0.96
CA GLU A 198 15.08 4.39 -0.37
C GLU A 198 13.99 4.73 -1.38
N GLU A 199 14.21 5.80 -2.14
CA GLU A 199 13.29 6.20 -3.20
C GLU A 199 13.22 5.16 -4.32
N LEU A 200 12.02 4.98 -4.87
CA LEU A 200 11.78 4.18 -6.07
C LEU A 200 12.24 4.94 -7.32
N ARG A 201 12.35 4.23 -8.44
CA ARG A 201 12.50 4.88 -9.74
C ARG A 201 11.17 5.52 -10.15
N HIS A 202 11.20 6.75 -10.69
CA HIS A 202 10.01 7.51 -11.11
C HIS A 202 9.97 7.75 -12.62
N PHE A 203 8.76 8.03 -13.13
CA PHE A 203 8.52 8.55 -14.47
C PHE A 203 8.93 10.01 -14.60
#